data_1cb1ec482db8a348d7fb2d0227996ca9
#
_entry.id   1cb1ec482db8a348d7fb2d0227996ca9
#
_cell.length_a   1.000
_cell.length_b   1.000
_cell.length_c   1.000
_cell.angle_alpha   90.00
_cell.angle_beta   90.00
_cell.angle_gamma   90.00
#
_symmetry.space_group_name_H-M   'P 1'
#
loop_
_entity.id
_entity.type
_entity.pdbx_description
1 polymer ?
#
loop_
_entity_poly.entity_id
_entity_poly.type
_entity_poly.pdbx_seq_one_letter_code
_entity_poly.pdbx_strand_id
1 'polypeptide(L)'
;ALTARFEAYDDEKIYGMGQYQEKNLNKKGAVLELEHRNSQASVPFMVSSRGYGFFWNNPAIGTVTFGANKTEWHARSTKKMDYFITAGDTPAEILEQYSTATGRTPMMPEYGMGYWQCKLRYRNQEELLAVAREHKRRGLPMDAIVVDFFHWTMQGEFKFEPRDWPDPDAMVKAVSYTHLRAHETPEHL
;
A
#
# COMPACT_ATOMS: atom_id res chain seq x y z
N ALA A 1 14.63 -22.01 1.94
CA ALA A 1 14.22 -21.14 3.06
C ALA A 1 15.42 -20.53 3.74
N LEU A 2 15.24 -19.37 4.37
CA LEU A 2 16.26 -18.69 5.14
C LEU A 2 15.63 -18.16 6.44
N THR A 3 16.35 -18.29 7.56
CA THR A 3 15.93 -17.72 8.83
C THR A 3 17.09 -16.93 9.42
N ALA A 4 16.81 -15.67 9.76
CA ALA A 4 17.70 -14.82 10.54
C ALA A 4 17.11 -14.65 11.94
N ARG A 5 17.90 -14.96 12.97
CA ARG A 5 17.49 -14.87 14.38
C ARG A 5 18.41 -13.94 15.13
N PHE A 6 17.81 -13.06 15.90
CA PHE A 6 18.49 -12.11 16.79
C PHE A 6 17.98 -12.26 18.22
N GLU A 7 18.80 -11.94 19.19
CA GLU A 7 18.34 -11.76 20.56
C GLU A 7 17.38 -10.57 20.62
N ALA A 8 16.44 -10.61 21.54
CA ALA A 8 15.51 -9.54 21.79
C ALA A 8 15.46 -9.22 23.29
N TYR A 9 15.08 -7.99 23.60
CA TYR A 9 14.93 -7.51 24.97
C TYR A 9 13.46 -7.47 25.36
N ASP A 10 13.14 -7.89 26.57
CA ASP A 10 11.73 -7.95 27.03
C ASP A 10 11.06 -6.59 27.08
N ASP A 11 11.80 -5.55 27.44
CA ASP A 11 11.33 -4.16 27.55
C ASP A 11 11.27 -3.41 26.22
N GLU A 12 11.78 -4.02 25.14
CA GLU A 12 11.80 -3.42 23.81
C GLU A 12 10.40 -3.32 23.22
N LYS A 13 10.07 -2.16 22.67
CA LYS A 13 8.84 -1.93 21.90
C LYS A 13 9.18 -1.84 20.42
N ILE A 14 8.39 -2.49 19.61
CA ILE A 14 8.57 -2.58 18.15
C ILE A 14 7.40 -1.91 17.45
N TYR A 15 7.68 -1.02 16.50
CA TYR A 15 6.69 -0.27 15.72
C TYR A 15 6.95 -0.44 14.23
N GLY A 16 5.99 -0.02 13.39
CA GLY A 16 6.12 -0.08 11.93
C GLY A 16 5.51 -1.34 11.34
N MET A 17 6.19 -1.96 10.40
CA MET A 17 5.79 -3.14 9.62
C MET A 17 4.70 -2.89 8.55
N GLY A 18 4.28 -1.64 8.34
CA GLY A 18 3.20 -1.30 7.43
C GLY A 18 1.82 -1.36 8.10
N GLN A 19 0.81 -1.74 7.33
CA GLN A 19 -0.58 -1.75 7.79
C GLN A 19 -1.11 -3.17 7.89
N TYR A 20 -1.39 -3.61 9.10
CA TYR A 20 -2.01 -4.89 9.42
C TYR A 20 -3.35 -4.69 10.13
N GLN A 21 -4.26 -5.64 9.98
CA GLN A 21 -5.56 -5.65 10.66
C GLN A 21 -5.42 -6.14 12.11
N GLU A 22 -4.64 -5.44 12.90
CA GLU A 22 -4.46 -5.74 14.31
C GLU A 22 -4.54 -4.47 15.17
N LYS A 23 -4.87 -4.64 16.45
CA LYS A 23 -5.13 -3.51 17.36
C LYS A 23 -3.86 -2.89 17.94
N ASN A 24 -2.76 -3.64 18.00
CA ASN A 24 -1.59 -3.26 18.77
C ASN A 24 -0.61 -2.44 17.93
N LEU A 25 -0.33 -1.22 18.38
CA LEU A 25 0.71 -0.39 17.79
C LEU A 25 2.10 -0.99 18.07
N ASN A 26 2.36 -1.44 19.30
CA ASN A 26 3.56 -2.18 19.65
C ASN A 26 3.44 -3.63 19.20
N LYS A 27 4.33 -4.05 18.31
CA LYS A 27 4.35 -5.39 17.71
C LYS A 27 5.07 -6.45 18.56
N LYS A 28 5.60 -6.07 19.72
CA LYS A 28 6.24 -7.05 20.63
C LYS A 28 5.25 -8.15 21.01
N GLY A 29 5.64 -9.40 20.86
CA GLY A 29 4.79 -10.57 21.03
C GLY A 29 4.04 -11.02 19.77
N ALA A 30 4.05 -10.23 18.69
CA ALA A 30 3.34 -10.56 17.46
C ALA A 30 4.13 -11.51 16.54
N VAL A 31 3.38 -12.28 15.77
CA VAL A 31 3.87 -13.00 14.59
C VAL A 31 3.14 -12.40 13.38
N LEU A 32 3.89 -11.82 12.44
CA LEU A 32 3.33 -11.19 11.26
C LEU A 32 3.73 -11.97 10.00
N GLU A 33 2.80 -12.17 9.10
CA GLU A 33 3.08 -12.70 7.78
C GLU A 33 3.58 -11.58 6.86
N LEU A 34 4.72 -11.81 6.22
CA LEU A 34 5.33 -10.87 5.28
C LEU A 34 4.81 -11.14 3.88
N GLU A 35 3.57 -10.74 3.64
CA GLU A 35 2.91 -10.82 2.34
C GLU A 35 1.81 -9.74 2.23
N HIS A 36 1.50 -9.35 0.99
CA HIS A 36 0.38 -8.46 0.74
C HIS A 36 -0.92 -9.25 0.63
N ARG A 37 -1.95 -8.75 1.30
CA ARG A 37 -3.32 -9.27 1.24
C ARG A 37 -4.30 -8.11 1.09
N ASN A 38 -5.54 -8.43 0.75
CA ASN A 38 -6.61 -7.44 0.80
C ASN A 38 -6.68 -6.82 2.21
N SER A 39 -6.72 -5.49 2.24
CA SER A 39 -6.69 -4.64 3.44
C SER A 39 -5.39 -4.66 4.25
N GLN A 40 -4.31 -5.24 3.71
CA GLN A 40 -2.99 -5.24 4.35
C GLN A 40 -1.91 -4.73 3.39
N ALA A 41 -1.01 -3.91 3.93
CA ALA A 41 0.21 -3.48 3.25
C ALA A 41 1.41 -3.86 4.12
N SER A 42 2.15 -4.90 3.73
CA SER A 42 3.34 -5.34 4.44
C SER A 42 4.54 -4.51 4.02
N VAL A 43 5.12 -3.77 4.95
CA VAL A 43 6.38 -3.04 4.78
C VAL A 43 7.37 -3.61 5.79
N PRO A 44 8.35 -4.43 5.36
CA PRO A 44 9.22 -5.17 6.28
C PRO A 44 10.31 -4.28 6.91
N PHE A 45 9.88 -3.15 7.46
CA PHE A 45 10.70 -2.19 8.20
C PHE A 45 10.09 -1.96 9.57
N MET A 46 10.87 -2.22 10.61
CA MET A 46 10.48 -1.95 11.97
C MET A 46 11.33 -0.84 12.59
N VAL A 47 10.78 -0.15 13.57
CA VAL A 47 11.47 0.82 14.43
C VAL A 47 11.42 0.31 15.86
N SER A 48 12.58 0.22 16.49
CA SER A 48 12.72 -0.19 17.90
C SER A 48 12.76 1.01 18.83
N SER A 49 12.17 0.86 20.02
CA SER A 49 12.32 1.83 21.12
C SER A 49 13.76 1.97 21.64
N ARG A 50 14.66 1.13 21.17
CA ARG A 50 16.09 1.16 21.51
C ARG A 50 16.95 1.97 20.52
N GLY A 51 16.32 2.79 19.67
CA GLY A 51 17.03 3.74 18.80
C GLY A 51 17.57 3.12 17.51
N TYR A 52 16.93 2.09 16.97
CA TYR A 52 17.30 1.54 15.67
C TYR A 52 16.08 1.17 14.82
N GLY A 53 16.29 1.12 13.50
CA GLY A 53 15.37 0.53 12.55
C GLY A 53 16.01 -0.69 11.88
N PHE A 54 15.19 -1.67 11.51
CA PHE A 54 15.62 -2.85 10.80
C PHE A 54 14.73 -3.06 9.57
N PHE A 55 15.34 -3.07 8.40
CA PHE A 55 14.68 -3.33 7.13
C PHE A 55 15.09 -4.70 6.60
N TRP A 56 14.12 -5.60 6.50
CA TRP A 56 14.29 -6.90 5.86
C TRP A 56 14.08 -6.77 4.36
N ASN A 57 15.16 -6.57 3.60
CA ASN A 57 15.12 -6.37 2.15
C ASN A 57 14.98 -7.70 1.40
N ASN A 58 13.82 -8.33 1.54
CA ASN A 58 13.55 -9.62 0.91
C ASN A 58 12.10 -9.68 0.40
N PRO A 59 11.89 -9.89 -0.92
CA PRO A 59 10.55 -9.93 -1.51
C PRO A 59 9.83 -11.27 -1.32
N ALA A 60 10.50 -12.28 -0.73
CA ALA A 60 9.89 -13.57 -0.53
C ALA A 60 8.80 -13.53 0.55
N ILE A 61 7.72 -14.26 0.33
CA ILE A 61 6.74 -14.54 1.38
C ILE A 61 7.45 -15.18 2.58
N GLY A 62 7.13 -14.72 3.76
CA GLY A 62 7.74 -15.18 4.99
C GLY A 62 6.97 -14.78 6.22
N THR A 63 7.66 -14.75 7.34
CA THR A 63 7.11 -14.34 8.63
C THR A 63 8.16 -13.59 9.43
N VAL A 64 7.71 -12.72 10.33
CA VAL A 64 8.54 -12.21 11.41
C VAL A 64 7.89 -12.53 12.75
N THR A 65 8.69 -12.96 13.71
CA THR A 65 8.29 -13.19 15.11
C THR A 65 9.02 -12.22 16.01
N PHE A 66 8.29 -11.36 16.69
CA PHE A 66 8.80 -10.44 17.70
C PHE A 66 8.59 -11.02 19.10
N GLY A 67 9.26 -12.14 19.39
CA GLY A 67 9.13 -12.83 20.68
C GLY A 67 9.79 -12.09 21.85
N ALA A 68 9.56 -12.55 23.07
CA ALA A 68 10.15 -11.97 24.28
C ALA A 68 11.69 -12.02 24.24
N ASN A 69 12.24 -13.18 23.90
CA ASN A 69 13.68 -13.45 23.92
C ASN A 69 14.34 -13.54 22.55
N LYS A 70 13.56 -13.40 21.45
CA LYS A 70 14.11 -13.45 20.09
C LYS A 70 13.27 -12.62 19.13
N THR A 71 13.94 -12.06 18.12
CA THR A 71 13.33 -11.59 16.88
C THR A 71 13.78 -12.51 15.77
N GLU A 72 12.83 -13.09 15.03
CA GLU A 72 13.12 -14.08 14.00
C GLU A 72 12.44 -13.69 12.68
N TRP A 73 13.24 -13.53 11.63
CA TRP A 73 12.80 -13.26 10.28
C TRP A 73 12.96 -14.51 9.43
N HIS A 74 11.90 -14.93 8.79
CA HIS A 74 11.90 -16.11 7.94
C HIS A 74 11.44 -15.78 6.51
N ALA A 75 12.18 -16.25 5.51
CA ALA A 75 11.82 -16.21 4.11
C ALA A 75 11.64 -17.64 3.57
N ARG A 76 10.49 -17.93 2.96
CA ARG A 76 10.18 -19.28 2.42
C ARG A 76 11.11 -19.67 1.27
N SER A 77 11.49 -18.69 0.42
CA SER A 77 12.37 -18.94 -0.71
C SER A 77 13.22 -17.71 -1.02
N THR A 78 14.52 -17.82 -0.83
CA THR A 78 15.47 -16.77 -1.14
C THR A 78 16.86 -17.34 -1.39
N LYS A 79 17.68 -16.63 -2.16
CA LYS A 79 19.08 -16.98 -2.46
C LYS A 79 20.09 -16.24 -1.58
N LYS A 80 19.67 -15.16 -0.93
CA LYS A 80 20.54 -14.31 -0.11
C LYS A 80 19.83 -13.82 1.14
N MET A 81 20.61 -13.52 2.16
CA MET A 81 20.18 -12.72 3.30
C MET A 81 20.54 -11.27 3.01
N ASP A 82 19.53 -10.39 3.07
CA ASP A 82 19.71 -8.98 2.78
C ASP A 82 18.87 -8.18 3.77
N TYR A 83 19.52 -7.34 4.56
CA TYR A 83 18.86 -6.45 5.49
C TYR A 83 19.68 -5.17 5.69
N PHE A 84 19.02 -4.13 6.15
CA PHE A 84 19.61 -2.83 6.39
C PHE A 84 19.22 -2.33 7.78
N ILE A 85 20.19 -1.76 8.50
CA ILE A 85 19.98 -1.22 9.84
C ILE A 85 20.19 0.29 9.80
N THR A 86 19.26 1.02 10.41
CA THR A 86 19.37 2.45 10.70
C THR A 86 19.46 2.66 12.20
N ALA A 87 20.09 3.75 12.63
CA ALA A 87 20.17 4.11 14.04
C ALA A 87 20.02 5.62 14.21
N GLY A 88 19.40 6.04 15.30
CA GLY A 88 19.20 7.46 15.59
C GLY A 88 18.64 7.65 17.00
N ASP A 89 18.77 8.87 17.49
CA ASP A 89 18.25 9.25 18.81
C ASP A 89 16.73 9.43 18.80
N THR A 90 16.16 9.64 17.62
CA THR A 90 14.72 9.83 17.44
C THR A 90 14.18 8.91 16.34
N PRO A 91 12.88 8.54 16.40
CA PRO A 91 12.23 7.83 15.29
C PRO A 91 12.29 8.57 13.96
N ALA A 92 12.31 9.91 13.96
CA ALA A 92 12.41 10.72 12.76
C ALA A 92 13.76 10.51 12.05
N GLU A 93 14.86 10.50 12.78
CA GLU A 93 16.20 10.24 12.22
C GLU A 93 16.32 8.82 11.66
N ILE A 94 15.74 7.84 12.33
CA ILE A 94 15.71 6.45 11.87
C ILE A 94 14.94 6.34 10.54
N LEU A 95 13.78 7.01 10.43
CA LEU A 95 12.95 7.05 9.23
C LEU A 95 13.60 7.85 8.11
N GLU A 96 14.33 8.93 8.42
CA GLU A 96 15.07 9.70 7.43
C GLU A 96 16.15 8.85 6.75
N GLN A 97 16.92 8.08 7.53
CA GLN A 97 17.91 7.16 6.98
C GLN A 97 17.27 6.06 6.13
N TYR A 98 16.16 5.49 6.60
CA TYR A 98 15.39 4.51 5.82
C TYR A 98 14.91 5.10 4.48
N SER A 99 14.29 6.27 4.50
CA SER A 99 13.79 6.93 3.29
C SER A 99 14.92 7.40 2.37
N THR A 100 16.09 7.72 2.90
CA THR A 100 17.27 8.01 2.09
C THR A 100 17.75 6.78 1.32
N ALA A 101 17.69 5.61 1.94
CA ALA A 101 18.10 4.35 1.32
C ALA A 101 17.06 3.79 0.34
N THR A 102 15.77 3.97 0.61
CA THR A 102 14.66 3.34 -0.15
C THR A 102 13.93 4.30 -1.09
N GLY A 103 14.17 5.58 -0.98
CA GLY A 103 13.47 6.64 -1.69
C GLY A 103 12.54 7.45 -0.77
N ARG A 104 12.49 8.75 -1.02
CA ARG A 104 11.62 9.67 -0.28
C ARG A 104 10.21 9.66 -0.88
N THR A 105 9.21 9.63 -0.02
CA THR A 105 7.80 9.74 -0.44
C THR A 105 7.55 11.12 -1.06
N PRO A 106 6.99 11.20 -2.28
CA PRO A 106 6.60 12.47 -2.86
C PRO A 106 5.45 13.11 -2.07
N MET A 107 5.31 14.43 -2.23
CA MET A 107 4.17 15.14 -1.65
C MET A 107 2.87 14.61 -2.24
N MET A 108 1.90 14.32 -1.38
CA MET A 108 0.57 13.91 -1.82
C MET A 108 -0.08 15.03 -2.65
N PRO A 109 -0.57 14.77 -3.86
CA PRO A 109 -1.33 15.76 -4.62
C PRO A 109 -2.67 16.08 -3.96
N GLU A 110 -3.18 17.29 -4.14
CA GLU A 110 -4.42 17.76 -3.49
C GLU A 110 -5.60 16.81 -3.70
N TYR A 111 -5.80 16.31 -4.93
CA TYR A 111 -6.88 15.39 -5.23
C TYR A 111 -6.80 14.06 -4.45
N GLY A 112 -5.62 13.69 -3.99
CA GLY A 112 -5.42 12.50 -3.15
C GLY A 112 -6.07 12.63 -1.76
N MET A 113 -6.29 13.86 -1.30
CA MET A 113 -6.93 14.19 -0.02
C MET A 113 -8.41 14.53 -0.16
N GLY A 114 -8.94 14.56 -1.39
CA GLY A 114 -10.32 14.89 -1.68
C GLY A 114 -11.27 13.70 -1.62
N TYR A 115 -12.48 13.91 -2.15
CA TYR A 115 -13.51 12.87 -2.17
C TYR A 115 -13.33 11.92 -3.36
N TRP A 116 -13.17 10.66 -3.08
CA TRP A 116 -13.07 9.57 -4.06
C TRP A 116 -14.36 8.78 -4.09
N GLN A 117 -15.10 8.91 -5.17
CA GLN A 117 -16.33 8.17 -5.38
C GLN A 117 -16.04 6.75 -5.85
N CYS A 118 -16.50 5.75 -5.09
CA CYS A 118 -16.46 4.34 -5.47
C CYS A 118 -17.79 3.67 -5.12
N LYS A 119 -18.12 2.63 -5.85
CA LYS A 119 -19.36 1.86 -5.65
C LYS A 119 -19.07 0.35 -5.72
N LEU A 120 -18.10 -0.16 -4.99
CA LEU A 120 -17.59 -1.52 -5.11
C LEU A 120 -17.32 -1.95 -6.56
N ARG A 121 -18.20 -1.62 -7.50
CA ARG A 121 -17.96 -1.59 -8.96
C ARG A 121 -19.04 -0.82 -9.72
N TYR A 122 -18.63 -0.23 -10.83
CA TYR A 122 -19.50 0.19 -11.92
C TYR A 122 -19.54 -0.94 -12.95
N ARG A 123 -20.71 -1.22 -13.51
CA ARG A 123 -20.90 -2.34 -14.43
C ARG A 123 -20.36 -2.05 -15.83
N ASN A 124 -20.45 -0.78 -16.25
CA ASN A 124 -20.01 -0.33 -17.55
C ASN A 124 -19.68 1.17 -17.56
N GLN A 125 -19.13 1.61 -18.66
CA GLN A 125 -18.72 3.00 -18.89
C GLN A 125 -19.88 4.00 -18.74
N GLU A 126 -21.07 3.65 -19.22
CA GLU A 126 -22.25 4.54 -19.17
C GLU A 126 -22.70 4.78 -17.72
N GLU A 127 -22.75 3.73 -16.89
CA GLU A 127 -23.10 3.85 -15.47
C GLU A 127 -22.11 4.75 -14.72
N LEU A 128 -20.81 4.59 -14.98
CA LEU A 128 -19.78 5.44 -14.37
C LEU A 128 -19.94 6.90 -14.78
N LEU A 129 -20.09 7.16 -16.08
CA LEU A 129 -20.27 8.51 -16.61
C LEU A 129 -21.56 9.17 -16.11
N ALA A 130 -22.64 8.41 -15.95
CA ALA A 130 -23.89 8.93 -15.39
C ALA A 130 -23.68 9.44 -13.95
N VAL A 131 -22.96 8.71 -13.14
CA VAL A 131 -22.63 9.11 -11.76
C VAL A 131 -21.75 10.36 -11.74
N ALA A 132 -20.70 10.40 -12.55
CA ALA A 132 -19.80 11.56 -12.62
C ALA A 132 -20.57 12.83 -13.07
N ARG A 133 -21.41 12.72 -14.07
CA ARG A 133 -22.26 13.84 -14.58
C ARG A 133 -23.28 14.30 -13.55
N GLU A 134 -23.84 13.38 -12.77
CA GLU A 134 -24.80 13.70 -11.73
C GLU A 134 -24.16 14.46 -10.56
N HIS A 135 -22.95 14.09 -10.13
CA HIS A 135 -22.18 14.86 -9.15
C HIS A 135 -21.96 16.30 -9.64
N LYS A 136 -21.51 16.45 -10.89
CA LYS A 136 -21.35 17.79 -11.49
C LYS A 136 -22.65 18.56 -11.54
N ARG A 137 -23.74 17.94 -11.98
CA ARG A 137 -25.06 18.58 -12.07
C ARG A 137 -25.58 19.10 -10.74
N ARG A 138 -25.28 18.37 -9.65
CA ARG A 138 -25.65 18.75 -8.27
C ARG A 138 -24.66 19.70 -7.60
N GLY A 139 -23.55 20.01 -8.23
CA GLY A 139 -22.48 20.80 -7.61
C GLY A 139 -21.81 20.09 -6.42
N LEU A 140 -21.85 18.77 -6.37
CA LEU A 140 -21.20 17.98 -5.34
C LEU A 140 -19.70 17.85 -5.67
N PRO A 141 -18.81 18.12 -4.71
CA PRO A 141 -17.38 17.93 -4.92
C PRO A 141 -17.07 16.44 -5.15
N MET A 142 -16.14 16.18 -6.06
CA MET A 142 -15.59 14.86 -6.29
C MET A 142 -14.22 15.04 -6.97
N ASP A 143 -13.18 14.43 -6.41
CA ASP A 143 -11.81 14.57 -6.90
C ASP A 143 -11.37 13.39 -7.76
N ALA A 144 -11.92 12.22 -7.48
CA ALA A 144 -11.71 11.04 -8.29
C ALA A 144 -12.94 10.14 -8.32
N ILE A 145 -13.07 9.36 -9.40
CA ILE A 145 -14.03 8.25 -9.49
C ILE A 145 -13.28 6.97 -9.81
N VAL A 146 -13.54 5.92 -9.02
CA VAL A 146 -12.84 4.63 -9.11
C VAL A 146 -13.72 3.64 -9.84
N VAL A 147 -13.23 3.09 -10.96
CA VAL A 147 -13.94 2.04 -11.71
C VAL A 147 -14.14 0.80 -10.84
N ASP A 148 -13.13 0.47 -10.03
CA ASP A 148 -13.06 -0.72 -9.20
C ASP A 148 -13.03 -2.01 -10.03
N PHE A 149 -13.31 -3.13 -9.41
CA PHE A 149 -13.01 -4.40 -10.02
C PHE A 149 -14.09 -4.94 -10.99
N PHE A 150 -13.71 -5.94 -11.78
CA PHE A 150 -14.45 -6.46 -12.91
C PHE A 150 -14.59 -5.53 -14.14
N HIS A 151 -13.67 -4.58 -14.30
CA HIS A 151 -13.53 -3.86 -15.58
C HIS A 151 -12.65 -4.64 -16.59
N TRP A 152 -11.97 -5.69 -16.14
CA TRP A 152 -11.10 -6.58 -16.92
C TRP A 152 -11.82 -7.85 -17.37
N THR A 153 -11.30 -8.50 -18.42
CA THR A 153 -11.77 -9.81 -18.90
C THR A 153 -11.44 -10.94 -17.93
N MET A 154 -10.23 -10.90 -17.35
CA MET A 154 -9.76 -11.86 -16.34
C MET A 154 -9.09 -11.12 -15.19
N GLN A 155 -9.20 -11.68 -13.98
CA GLN A 155 -8.55 -11.14 -12.81
C GLN A 155 -7.04 -11.06 -13.00
N GLY A 156 -6.45 -9.89 -12.72
CA GLY A 156 -5.03 -9.62 -12.89
C GLY A 156 -4.63 -9.17 -14.31
N GLU A 157 -5.58 -9.04 -15.22
CA GLU A 157 -5.37 -8.48 -16.54
C GLU A 157 -5.67 -6.97 -16.51
N PHE A 158 -4.66 -6.14 -16.71
CA PHE A 158 -4.79 -4.68 -16.66
C PHE A 158 -5.27 -4.10 -18.00
N LYS A 159 -6.52 -4.41 -18.36
CA LYS A 159 -7.19 -3.81 -19.54
C LYS A 159 -8.69 -3.76 -19.30
N PHE A 160 -9.36 -2.87 -20.05
CA PHE A 160 -10.81 -2.80 -20.02
C PHE A 160 -11.44 -3.87 -20.91
N GLU A 161 -12.54 -4.49 -20.42
CA GLU A 161 -13.40 -5.35 -21.22
C GLU A 161 -14.14 -4.51 -22.29
N PRO A 162 -13.86 -4.66 -23.61
CA PRO A 162 -14.35 -3.74 -24.62
C PRO A 162 -15.88 -3.68 -24.73
N ARG A 163 -16.56 -4.76 -24.35
CA ARG A 163 -18.04 -4.81 -24.39
C ARG A 163 -18.68 -3.82 -23.41
N ASP A 164 -18.12 -3.74 -22.21
CA ASP A 164 -18.67 -2.95 -21.11
C ASP A 164 -17.97 -1.58 -20.99
N TRP A 165 -16.76 -1.46 -21.55
CA TRP A 165 -15.91 -0.27 -21.56
C TRP A 165 -15.39 0.02 -22.98
N PRO A 166 -16.29 0.44 -23.90
CA PRO A 166 -15.96 0.51 -25.32
C PRO A 166 -14.96 1.61 -25.68
N ASP A 167 -14.86 2.67 -24.91
CA ASP A 167 -13.98 3.81 -25.18
C ASP A 167 -13.47 4.42 -23.86
N PRO A 168 -12.46 3.80 -23.22
CA PRO A 168 -11.88 4.31 -21.98
C PRO A 168 -11.29 5.72 -22.14
N ASP A 169 -10.68 6.04 -23.26
CA ASP A 169 -10.10 7.37 -23.52
C ASP A 169 -11.15 8.47 -23.53
N ALA A 170 -12.27 8.23 -24.20
CA ALA A 170 -13.40 9.17 -24.18
C ALA A 170 -14.02 9.26 -22.78
N MET A 171 -14.07 8.15 -22.05
CA MET A 171 -14.54 8.14 -20.66
C MET A 171 -13.68 9.03 -19.78
N VAL A 172 -12.35 8.85 -19.84
CA VAL A 172 -11.38 9.64 -19.05
C VAL A 172 -11.50 11.13 -19.41
N LYS A 173 -11.54 11.47 -20.71
CA LYS A 173 -11.75 12.86 -21.16
C LYS A 173 -13.06 13.44 -20.63
N ALA A 174 -14.14 12.68 -20.67
CA ALA A 174 -15.44 13.13 -20.16
C ALA A 174 -15.42 13.37 -18.65
N VAL A 175 -14.77 12.47 -17.88
CA VAL A 175 -14.60 12.65 -16.43
C VAL A 175 -13.72 13.87 -16.15
N SER A 176 -12.57 14.01 -16.80
CA SER A 176 -11.66 15.15 -16.63
C SER A 176 -12.33 16.50 -16.99
N TYR A 177 -13.19 16.53 -18.00
CA TYR A 177 -13.97 17.73 -18.33
C TYR A 177 -14.96 18.14 -17.22
N THR A 178 -15.33 17.21 -16.34
CA THR A 178 -16.15 17.53 -15.16
C THR A 178 -15.34 18.18 -14.02
N HIS A 179 -14.04 18.45 -14.20
CA HIS A 179 -13.05 18.84 -13.19
C HIS A 179 -12.72 17.73 -12.18
N LEU A 180 -12.96 16.48 -12.56
CA LEU A 180 -12.67 15.29 -11.81
C LEU A 180 -11.41 14.62 -12.39
N ARG A 181 -10.66 13.92 -11.56
CA ARG A 181 -9.61 13.03 -12.05
C ARG A 181 -10.15 11.61 -12.18
N ALA A 182 -10.01 11.02 -13.36
CA ALA A 182 -10.22 9.59 -13.53
C ALA A 182 -8.97 8.88 -13.01
N HIS A 183 -9.13 7.90 -12.12
CA HIS A 183 -8.03 7.06 -11.69
C HIS A 183 -7.78 6.00 -12.76
N GLU A 184 -6.64 6.11 -13.42
CA GLU A 184 -6.24 5.23 -14.52
C GLU A 184 -5.18 4.24 -14.04
N THR A 185 -5.06 3.13 -14.73
CA THR A 185 -3.93 2.24 -14.59
C THR A 185 -2.66 2.87 -15.17
N PRO A 186 -1.44 2.48 -14.72
CA PRO A 186 -0.19 3.06 -15.20
C PRO A 186 0.05 3.01 -16.71
N GLU A 187 -0.73 2.22 -17.43
CA GLU A 187 -0.59 2.01 -18.87
C GLU A 187 -1.16 3.19 -19.73
N HIS A 188 -1.83 4.13 -19.08
CA HIS A 188 -2.44 5.30 -19.74
C HIS A 188 -1.83 6.63 -19.25
N LEU A 189 -0.71 6.58 -18.55
CA LEU A 189 0.15 7.71 -18.21
C LEU A 189 1.37 7.76 -19.18
#